data_8525a1e7c3d3500f0c3d997301d531d8
#
_entry.id   8525a1e7c3d3500f0c3d997301d531d8
#
_cell.length_a   1.000
_cell.length_b   1.000
_cell.length_c   1.000
_cell.angle_alpha   90.00
_cell.angle_beta   90.00
_cell.angle_gamma   90.00
#
_symmetry.space_group_name_H-M   'P 1'
#
loop_
_entity.id
_entity.type
_entity.pdbx_description
1 polymer ?
#
loop_
_entity_poly.entity_id
_entity_poly.type
_entity_poly.pdbx_seq_one_letter_code
_entity_poly.pdbx_strand_id
1 'polypeptide(L)'
;MILLNPKKYDIEHSDKRFQQIIQKTIDFFENKGLKKIKDDDHQNTWYSDFLEFVKKEEIFATLLTPSKYGDPPARWDTWRICHYNEILAFYGLVYWYTWQVSILGLGPIWMTKNEKQKQRAAKLLREGEVFAFGLSEKDHGADIYSTEMSLTPGKDGTYRANGSKYYIGNGNIAKMVSTFGKIEDSGDYVFFVVNYLHDNYDCVKNVVSSQNYVAEYALDDYPITEEDILSKGQDAWDSVLNTVNIGKYNLGWASIGICTHAFYEAINHAAPQTVQNACD
;
A
#
# COMPACT_ATOMS: atom_id res chain seq x y z
N MET A 1 -11.41 8.94 15.27
CA MET A 1 -11.07 10.38 15.19
C MET A 1 -11.56 10.85 13.84
N ILE A 2 -11.97 12.10 13.70
CA ILE A 2 -12.40 12.65 12.41
C ILE A 2 -11.64 13.95 12.18
N LEU A 3 -10.87 14.03 11.10
CA LEU A 3 -10.16 15.23 10.71
C LEU A 3 -11.12 16.22 10.01
N LEU A 4 -11.82 17.05 10.80
CA LEU A 4 -12.79 18.02 10.26
C LEU A 4 -12.13 19.31 9.75
N ASN A 5 -11.04 19.73 10.35
CA ASN A 5 -10.31 20.92 9.94
C ASN A 5 -8.80 20.75 10.21
N PRO A 6 -7.99 20.53 9.17
CA PRO A 6 -6.55 20.31 9.36
C PRO A 6 -5.82 21.51 9.99
N LYS A 7 -6.31 22.76 9.74
CA LYS A 7 -5.73 24.00 10.32
C LYS A 7 -6.01 24.17 11.80
N LYS A 8 -6.92 23.36 12.35
CA LYS A 8 -7.30 23.38 13.77
C LYS A 8 -7.13 22.01 14.41
N TYR A 9 -6.21 21.20 13.88
CA TYR A 9 -5.93 19.88 14.43
C TYR A 9 -5.18 20.02 15.75
N ASP A 10 -5.85 19.71 16.85
CA ASP A 10 -5.34 19.83 18.22
C ASP A 10 -5.48 18.54 19.03
N ILE A 11 -5.72 17.42 18.34
CA ILE A 11 -5.92 16.13 19.01
C ILE A 11 -4.60 15.63 19.61
N GLU A 12 -4.58 15.47 20.92
CA GLU A 12 -3.46 14.86 21.62
C GLU A 12 -3.53 13.34 21.58
N HIS A 13 -2.43 12.70 21.18
CA HIS A 13 -2.24 11.26 21.25
C HIS A 13 -1.28 10.92 22.40
N SER A 14 -1.58 9.87 23.13
CA SER A 14 -0.66 9.31 24.14
C SER A 14 0.66 8.84 23.51
N ASP A 15 0.59 8.38 22.25
CA ASP A 15 1.74 8.01 21.42
C ASP A 15 2.36 9.24 20.78
N LYS A 16 3.40 9.78 21.39
CA LYS A 16 4.03 11.03 20.94
C LYS A 16 4.68 10.91 19.56
N ARG A 17 5.24 9.74 19.19
CA ARG A 17 5.81 9.55 17.85
C ARG A 17 4.71 9.53 16.79
N PHE A 18 3.61 8.86 17.05
CA PHE A 18 2.46 8.86 16.15
C PHE A 18 1.86 10.26 16.00
N GLN A 19 1.74 11.02 17.10
CA GLN A 19 1.30 12.41 17.06
C GLN A 19 2.19 13.27 16.17
N GLN A 20 3.52 13.11 16.27
CA GLN A 20 4.47 13.82 15.41
C GLN A 20 4.30 13.45 13.93
N ILE A 21 4.11 12.16 13.61
CA ILE A 21 3.87 11.72 12.25
C ILE A 21 2.61 12.37 11.66
N ILE A 22 1.51 12.36 12.42
CA ILE A 22 0.26 12.99 11.97
C ILE A 22 0.46 14.49 11.71
N GLN A 23 1.04 15.22 12.68
CA GLN A 23 1.24 16.65 12.52
C GLN A 23 2.12 16.99 11.32
N LYS A 24 3.25 16.28 11.17
CA LYS A 24 4.14 16.46 10.01
C LYS A 24 3.47 16.13 8.68
N THR A 25 2.56 15.16 8.67
CA THR A 25 1.82 14.80 7.46
C THR A 25 0.82 15.89 7.09
N ILE A 26 0.10 16.42 8.08
CA ILE A 26 -0.79 17.58 7.87
C ILE A 26 0.02 18.78 7.38
N ASP A 27 1.13 19.12 8.04
CA ASP A 27 1.99 20.23 7.66
C ASP A 27 2.55 20.07 6.23
N PHE A 28 2.93 18.86 5.84
CA PHE A 28 3.38 18.56 4.48
C PHE A 28 2.31 18.93 3.44
N PHE A 29 1.09 18.49 3.64
CA PHE A 29 0.00 18.76 2.69
C PHE A 29 -0.50 20.21 2.72
N GLU A 30 -0.58 20.82 3.91
CA GLU A 30 -0.96 22.24 4.03
C GLU A 30 0.09 23.13 3.37
N ASN A 31 1.39 22.82 3.50
CA ASN A 31 2.47 23.56 2.82
C ASN A 31 2.47 23.31 1.31
N LYS A 32 2.16 22.10 0.85
CA LYS A 32 1.97 21.81 -0.58
C LYS A 32 0.80 22.58 -1.16
N GLY A 33 -0.27 22.72 -0.38
CA GLY A 33 -1.47 23.47 -0.69
C GLY A 33 -2.42 22.78 -1.67
N LEU A 34 -3.72 22.95 -1.45
CA LEU A 34 -4.79 22.29 -2.23
C LEU A 34 -4.69 22.55 -3.74
N LYS A 35 -4.27 23.78 -4.12
CA LYS A 35 -4.08 24.11 -5.55
C LYS A 35 -3.03 23.22 -6.20
N LYS A 36 -1.86 23.06 -5.57
CA LYS A 36 -0.78 22.22 -6.11
C LYS A 36 -1.18 20.74 -6.13
N ILE A 37 -1.87 20.25 -5.08
CA ILE A 37 -2.40 18.88 -5.05
C ILE A 37 -3.33 18.64 -6.25
N LYS A 38 -4.24 19.58 -6.53
CA LYS A 38 -5.18 19.50 -7.64
C LYS A 38 -4.50 19.60 -9.02
N ASP A 39 -3.51 20.50 -9.15
CA ASP A 39 -2.73 20.63 -10.39
C ASP A 39 -1.94 19.33 -10.67
N ASP A 40 -1.35 18.70 -9.65
CA ASP A 40 -0.63 17.42 -9.78
C ASP A 40 -1.56 16.28 -10.21
N ASP A 41 -2.78 16.24 -9.66
CA ASP A 41 -3.80 15.25 -10.04
C ASP A 41 -4.20 15.41 -11.51
N HIS A 42 -4.51 16.63 -11.96
CA HIS A 42 -4.90 16.92 -13.35
C HIS A 42 -3.77 16.62 -14.36
N GLN A 43 -2.51 16.77 -13.94
CA GLN A 43 -1.34 16.52 -14.78
C GLN A 43 -0.80 15.08 -14.66
N ASN A 44 -1.42 14.23 -13.85
CA ASN A 44 -0.93 12.90 -13.51
C ASN A 44 0.53 12.90 -13.03
N THR A 45 0.93 13.95 -12.27
CA THR A 45 2.29 14.10 -11.78
C THR A 45 2.60 13.06 -10.71
N TRP A 46 3.65 12.27 -10.90
CA TRP A 46 4.10 11.30 -9.90
C TRP A 46 4.47 11.98 -8.58
N TYR A 47 4.03 11.41 -7.47
CA TYR A 47 4.17 11.96 -6.11
C TYR A 47 5.52 11.63 -5.44
N SER A 48 6.63 11.87 -6.15
CA SER A 48 7.99 11.64 -5.61
C SER A 48 8.26 12.41 -4.32
N ASP A 49 7.75 13.65 -4.23
CA ASP A 49 7.86 14.50 -3.05
C ASP A 49 7.22 13.87 -1.79
N PHE A 50 6.08 13.22 -1.95
CA PHE A 50 5.43 12.48 -0.87
C PHE A 50 6.25 11.24 -0.46
N LEU A 51 6.78 10.48 -1.42
CA LEU A 51 7.62 9.32 -1.11
C LEU A 51 8.91 9.73 -0.41
N GLU A 52 9.54 10.84 -0.83
CA GLU A 52 10.70 11.42 -0.15
C GLU A 52 10.37 11.87 1.28
N PHE A 53 9.21 12.51 1.47
CA PHE A 53 8.73 12.90 2.78
C PHE A 53 8.51 11.67 3.69
N VAL A 54 7.83 10.63 3.20
CA VAL A 54 7.58 9.38 3.94
C VAL A 54 8.89 8.71 4.36
N LYS A 55 9.87 8.69 3.46
CA LYS A 55 11.21 8.15 3.71
C LYS A 55 11.96 8.97 4.76
N LYS A 56 12.05 10.29 4.57
CA LYS A 56 12.75 11.21 5.47
C LYS A 56 12.22 11.15 6.91
N GLU A 57 10.91 11.05 7.04
CA GLU A 57 10.23 11.01 8.34
C GLU A 57 10.05 9.58 8.86
N GLU A 58 10.58 8.56 8.16
CA GLU A 58 10.51 7.13 8.51
C GLU A 58 9.08 6.65 8.81
N ILE A 59 8.09 7.19 8.10
CA ILE A 59 6.67 6.99 8.41
C ILE A 59 6.28 5.53 8.20
N PHE A 60 6.57 4.97 7.01
CA PHE A 60 6.22 3.58 6.70
C PHE A 60 7.00 2.61 7.60
N ALA A 61 8.28 2.88 7.85
CA ALA A 61 9.09 2.10 8.78
C ALA A 61 8.49 2.09 10.19
N THR A 62 8.04 3.25 10.70
CA THR A 62 7.46 3.39 12.04
C THR A 62 6.09 2.72 12.16
N LEU A 63 5.24 2.83 11.14
CA LEU A 63 3.84 2.40 11.21
C LEU A 63 3.59 0.98 10.70
N LEU A 64 4.42 0.49 9.74
CA LEU A 64 4.22 -0.77 9.05
C LEU A 64 5.19 -1.89 9.44
N THR A 65 6.17 -1.62 10.31
CA THR A 65 7.08 -2.66 10.79
C THR A 65 6.62 -3.20 12.13
N PRO A 66 6.38 -4.52 12.29
CA PRO A 66 6.11 -5.10 13.60
C PRO A 66 7.28 -4.87 14.57
N SER A 67 6.99 -4.67 15.85
CA SER A 67 7.98 -4.29 16.88
C SER A 67 9.16 -5.27 17.01
N LYS A 68 8.97 -6.54 16.64
CA LYS A 68 10.06 -7.53 16.62
C LYS A 68 11.16 -7.21 15.61
N TYR A 69 10.83 -6.49 14.51
CA TYR A 69 11.73 -6.24 13.37
C TYR A 69 12.09 -4.77 13.18
N GLY A 70 11.45 -3.88 13.90
CA GLY A 70 11.68 -2.43 13.82
C GLY A 70 12.31 -1.86 15.07
N ASP A 71 12.95 -0.69 14.91
CA ASP A 71 13.48 0.06 16.03
C ASP A 71 12.32 0.77 16.79
N PRO A 72 12.35 0.83 18.13
CA PRO A 72 11.32 1.55 18.87
C PRO A 72 11.21 3.03 18.40
N PRO A 73 9.99 3.56 18.19
CA PRO A 73 8.69 3.00 18.56
C PRO A 73 7.93 2.32 17.40
N ALA A 74 8.63 1.69 16.46
CA ALA A 74 8.01 0.99 15.34
C ALA A 74 7.10 -0.14 15.83
N ARG A 75 5.89 -0.18 15.30
CA ARG A 75 4.95 -1.29 15.48
C ARG A 75 3.85 -1.25 14.44
N TRP A 76 3.45 -2.43 13.98
CA TRP A 76 2.22 -2.63 13.24
C TRP A 76 1.04 -2.55 14.21
N ASP A 77 0.26 -1.49 14.09
CA ASP A 77 -0.82 -1.18 15.02
C ASP A 77 -2.05 -0.72 14.25
N THR A 78 -3.13 -1.49 14.31
CA THR A 78 -4.36 -1.23 13.56
C THR A 78 -4.94 0.15 13.85
N TRP A 79 -4.87 0.63 15.11
CA TRP A 79 -5.36 1.95 15.48
C TRP A 79 -4.57 3.06 14.78
N ARG A 80 -3.22 2.98 14.79
CA ARG A 80 -2.36 3.94 14.06
C ARG A 80 -2.65 3.93 12.57
N ILE A 81 -2.78 2.72 12.00
CA ILE A 81 -3.04 2.53 10.57
C ILE A 81 -4.40 3.16 10.19
N CYS A 82 -5.44 2.92 10.95
CA CYS A 82 -6.76 3.48 10.71
C CYS A 82 -6.77 5.01 10.70
N HIS A 83 -6.15 5.64 11.70
CA HIS A 83 -6.08 7.09 11.76
C HIS A 83 -5.20 7.69 10.66
N TYR A 84 -4.13 7.01 10.28
CA TYR A 84 -3.30 7.47 9.17
C TYR A 84 -4.01 7.35 7.82
N ASN A 85 -4.84 6.31 7.63
CA ASN A 85 -5.72 6.19 6.46
C ASN A 85 -6.65 7.40 6.30
N GLU A 86 -7.28 7.84 7.40
CA GLU A 86 -8.18 8.99 7.42
C GLU A 86 -7.48 10.26 6.93
N ILE A 87 -6.26 10.51 7.45
CA ILE A 87 -5.49 11.71 7.10
C ILE A 87 -5.03 11.69 5.66
N LEU A 88 -4.47 10.60 5.19
CA LEU A 88 -4.02 10.49 3.80
C LEU A 88 -5.18 10.66 2.82
N ALA A 89 -6.30 9.99 3.08
CA ALA A 89 -7.47 10.05 2.21
C ALA A 89 -8.16 11.42 2.24
N PHE A 90 -8.05 12.18 3.32
CA PHE A 90 -8.51 13.57 3.38
C PHE A 90 -7.80 14.43 2.33
N TYR A 91 -6.49 14.31 2.18
CA TYR A 91 -5.72 15.11 1.23
C TYR A 91 -5.72 14.56 -0.19
N GLY A 92 -5.80 13.24 -0.37
CA GLY A 92 -5.89 12.64 -1.70
C GLY A 92 -5.76 11.13 -1.70
N LEU A 93 -6.65 10.48 -2.45
CA LEU A 93 -6.64 9.01 -2.59
C LEU A 93 -5.35 8.48 -3.22
N VAL A 94 -4.67 9.25 -4.02
CA VAL A 94 -3.40 8.88 -4.64
C VAL A 94 -2.31 8.58 -3.60
N TYR A 95 -2.21 9.39 -2.56
CA TYR A 95 -1.27 9.20 -1.45
C TYR A 95 -1.67 8.04 -0.55
N TRP A 96 -2.97 7.93 -0.29
CA TRP A 96 -3.52 6.80 0.45
C TRP A 96 -3.33 5.48 -0.31
N TYR A 97 -3.44 5.48 -1.64
CA TYR A 97 -3.33 4.27 -2.46
C TYR A 97 -1.95 3.60 -2.33
N THR A 98 -0.85 4.35 -2.48
CA THR A 98 0.50 3.78 -2.33
C THR A 98 0.76 3.23 -0.92
N TRP A 99 0.21 3.88 0.11
CA TRP A 99 0.20 3.40 1.49
C TRP A 99 -0.59 2.09 1.63
N GLN A 100 -1.83 2.06 1.17
CA GLN A 100 -2.70 0.90 1.22
C GLN A 100 -2.11 -0.31 0.49
N VAL A 101 -1.56 -0.10 -0.71
CA VAL A 101 -0.93 -1.17 -1.49
C VAL A 101 0.31 -1.71 -0.79
N SER A 102 1.09 -0.86 -0.13
CA SER A 102 2.22 -1.32 0.69
C SER A 102 1.76 -2.17 1.88
N ILE A 103 0.64 -1.83 2.53
CA ILE A 103 0.03 -2.66 3.58
C ILE A 103 -0.36 -4.04 3.03
N LEU A 104 -0.99 -4.09 1.85
CA LEU A 104 -1.38 -5.34 1.22
C LEU A 104 -0.15 -6.19 0.85
N GLY A 105 0.88 -5.59 0.26
CA GLY A 105 2.12 -6.28 -0.08
C GLY A 105 2.86 -6.86 1.15
N LEU A 106 2.78 -6.15 2.28
CA LEU A 106 3.37 -6.58 3.55
C LEU A 106 2.56 -7.67 4.26
N GLY A 107 1.26 -7.79 4.00
CA GLY A 107 0.39 -8.76 4.67
C GLY A 107 0.93 -10.19 4.63
N PRO A 108 1.15 -10.81 3.46
CA PRO A 108 1.71 -12.15 3.36
C PRO A 108 3.11 -12.27 3.98
N ILE A 109 3.92 -11.20 3.91
CA ILE A 109 5.28 -11.18 4.46
C ILE A 109 5.24 -11.25 6.00
N TRP A 110 4.37 -10.49 6.66
CA TRP A 110 4.29 -10.53 8.13
C TRP A 110 3.65 -11.82 8.66
N MET A 111 2.82 -12.50 7.85
CA MET A 111 2.21 -13.78 8.21
C MET A 111 3.08 -15.00 7.94
N THR A 112 4.10 -14.90 7.07
CA THR A 112 4.99 -16.05 6.74
C THR A 112 5.77 -16.55 7.97
N LYS A 113 6.22 -17.80 7.90
CA LYS A 113 7.25 -18.37 8.81
C LYS A 113 8.68 -18.04 8.36
N ASN A 114 8.85 -17.40 7.19
CA ASN A 114 10.15 -17.06 6.61
C ASN A 114 10.74 -15.80 7.25
N GLU A 115 11.55 -15.99 8.27
CA GLU A 115 12.18 -14.88 9.02
C GLU A 115 13.11 -14.01 8.15
N LYS A 116 13.75 -14.61 7.13
CA LYS A 116 14.65 -13.90 6.21
C LYS A 116 13.88 -12.83 5.42
N GLN A 117 12.70 -13.17 4.90
CA GLN A 117 11.87 -12.24 4.15
C GLN A 117 11.27 -11.14 5.06
N LYS A 118 10.93 -11.44 6.32
CA LYS A 118 10.51 -10.43 7.30
C LYS A 118 11.62 -9.41 7.59
N GLN A 119 12.86 -9.89 7.80
CA GLN A 119 14.00 -9.00 8.02
C GLN A 119 14.31 -8.15 6.79
N ARG A 120 14.22 -8.74 5.58
CA ARG A 120 14.37 -8.02 4.31
C ARG A 120 13.32 -6.91 4.17
N ALA A 121 12.06 -7.21 4.45
CA ALA A 121 10.98 -6.22 4.40
C ALA A 121 11.20 -5.08 5.41
N ALA A 122 11.58 -5.38 6.65
CA ALA A 122 11.90 -4.37 7.65
C ALA A 122 13.06 -3.46 7.22
N LYS A 123 14.11 -4.03 6.59
CA LYS A 123 15.21 -3.24 6.02
C LYS A 123 14.72 -2.31 4.91
N LEU A 124 13.93 -2.82 3.97
CA LEU A 124 13.40 -2.01 2.87
C LEU A 124 12.46 -0.90 3.34
N LEU A 125 11.65 -1.15 4.38
CA LEU A 125 10.83 -0.09 5.00
C LEU A 125 11.69 1.04 5.58
N ARG A 126 12.83 0.73 6.23
CA ARG A 126 13.79 1.75 6.70
C ARG A 126 14.43 2.52 5.56
N GLU A 127 14.64 1.88 4.41
CA GLU A 127 15.13 2.52 3.20
C GLU A 127 14.06 3.38 2.49
N GLY A 128 12.81 3.36 2.97
CA GLY A 128 11.69 4.12 2.42
C GLY A 128 11.06 3.48 1.17
N GLU A 129 11.27 2.17 0.97
CA GLU A 129 10.70 1.44 -0.15
C GLU A 129 9.22 1.13 0.06
N VAL A 130 8.51 0.98 -1.06
CA VAL A 130 7.11 0.58 -1.11
C VAL A 130 6.97 -0.89 -1.50
N PHE A 131 5.79 -1.45 -1.25
CA PHE A 131 5.48 -2.85 -1.48
C PHE A 131 4.29 -2.98 -2.43
N ALA A 132 4.16 -4.15 -3.06
CA ALA A 132 3.07 -4.45 -3.96
C ALA A 132 2.45 -5.82 -3.67
N PHE A 133 1.19 -5.99 -4.07
CA PHE A 133 0.39 -7.19 -3.85
C PHE A 133 -0.11 -7.73 -5.18
N GLY A 134 0.56 -8.75 -5.70
CA GLY A 134 0.28 -9.39 -6.97
C GLY A 134 -0.77 -10.49 -6.83
N LEU A 135 -2.05 -10.13 -6.67
CA LEU A 135 -3.15 -11.07 -6.52
C LEU A 135 -3.97 -11.24 -7.80
N SER A 136 -4.59 -10.16 -8.25
CA SER A 136 -5.57 -10.19 -9.36
C SER A 136 -4.89 -10.39 -10.73
N GLU A 137 -5.64 -11.03 -11.62
CA GLU A 137 -5.28 -11.25 -13.01
C GLU A 137 -6.34 -10.63 -13.91
N LYS A 138 -6.05 -10.47 -15.20
CA LYS A 138 -6.95 -9.78 -16.12
C LYS A 138 -8.29 -10.51 -16.24
N ASP A 139 -8.25 -11.83 -16.26
CA ASP A 139 -9.42 -12.69 -16.43
C ASP A 139 -9.94 -13.26 -15.09
N HIS A 140 -9.18 -13.08 -13.98
CA HIS A 140 -9.49 -13.58 -12.65
C HIS A 140 -9.41 -12.46 -11.59
N GLY A 141 -10.56 -11.85 -11.31
CA GLY A 141 -10.72 -10.81 -10.30
C GLY A 141 -11.25 -11.35 -8.97
N ALA A 142 -12.54 -11.62 -8.90
CA ALA A 142 -13.17 -12.14 -7.68
C ALA A 142 -12.91 -13.63 -7.46
N ASP A 143 -12.69 -14.39 -8.53
CA ASP A 143 -12.43 -15.84 -8.54
C ASP A 143 -10.93 -16.15 -8.38
N ILE A 144 -10.30 -15.60 -7.34
CA ILE A 144 -8.87 -15.74 -7.04
C ILE A 144 -8.38 -17.19 -6.97
N TYR A 145 -9.30 -18.15 -6.72
CA TYR A 145 -9.02 -19.58 -6.75
C TYR A 145 -8.66 -20.11 -8.16
N SER A 146 -8.99 -19.36 -9.21
CA SER A 146 -8.71 -19.73 -10.61
C SER A 146 -7.38 -19.16 -11.13
N THR A 147 -6.54 -18.57 -10.26
CA THR A 147 -5.25 -17.95 -10.67
C THR A 147 -4.47 -18.83 -11.65
N GLU A 148 -3.98 -18.23 -12.73
CA GLU A 148 -3.15 -18.86 -13.76
C GLU A 148 -1.65 -18.63 -13.54
N MET A 149 -1.26 -17.75 -12.61
CA MET A 149 0.15 -17.59 -12.21
C MET A 149 0.66 -18.92 -11.66
N SER A 150 1.68 -19.48 -12.31
CA SER A 150 2.17 -20.81 -12.01
C SER A 150 3.64 -20.82 -11.56
N LEU A 151 3.97 -21.78 -10.70
CA LEU A 151 5.32 -22.18 -10.36
C LEU A 151 5.59 -23.59 -10.82
N THR A 152 6.41 -23.72 -11.88
CA THR A 152 6.89 -25.02 -12.37
C THR A 152 8.04 -25.48 -11.49
N PRO A 153 7.96 -26.62 -10.79
CA PRO A 153 9.06 -27.16 -9.99
C PRO A 153 10.27 -27.51 -10.87
N GLY A 154 11.43 -27.03 -10.43
CA GLY A 154 12.72 -27.39 -11.02
C GLY A 154 13.44 -28.47 -10.21
N LYS A 155 14.68 -28.74 -10.61
CA LYS A 155 15.57 -29.61 -9.82
C LYS A 155 16.07 -28.83 -8.59
N ASP A 156 16.35 -29.53 -7.51
CA ASP A 156 16.99 -28.96 -6.31
C ASP A 156 16.19 -27.91 -5.53
N GLY A 157 14.85 -28.02 -5.52
CA GLY A 157 14.00 -27.11 -4.75
C GLY A 157 13.89 -25.68 -5.32
N THR A 158 14.19 -25.53 -6.61
CA THR A 158 13.93 -24.29 -7.35
C THR A 158 12.61 -24.36 -8.09
N TYR A 159 12.10 -23.19 -8.51
CA TYR A 159 10.89 -23.06 -9.32
C TYR A 159 11.12 -22.05 -10.44
N ARG A 160 10.29 -22.13 -11.46
CA ARG A 160 10.14 -21.11 -12.49
C ARG A 160 8.73 -20.54 -12.43
N ALA A 161 8.62 -19.23 -12.23
CA ALA A 161 7.32 -18.57 -12.19
C ALA A 161 6.97 -18.01 -13.57
N ASN A 162 5.76 -18.32 -14.02
CA ASN A 162 5.20 -17.90 -15.30
C ASN A 162 3.77 -17.40 -15.12
N GLY A 163 3.41 -16.35 -15.86
CA GLY A 163 2.08 -15.77 -15.84
C GLY A 163 2.08 -14.27 -15.72
N SER A 164 0.89 -13.68 -15.64
CA SER A 164 0.73 -12.23 -15.53
C SER A 164 -0.19 -11.83 -14.39
N LYS A 165 0.03 -10.65 -13.86
CA LYS A 165 -0.83 -10.01 -12.86
C LYS A 165 -1.32 -8.68 -13.38
N TYR A 166 -2.55 -8.34 -13.06
CA TYR A 166 -3.23 -7.16 -13.56
C TYR A 166 -3.79 -6.32 -12.42
N TYR A 167 -3.71 -5.00 -12.57
CA TYR A 167 -4.20 -4.04 -11.59
C TYR A 167 -3.35 -4.00 -10.29
N ILE A 168 -2.03 -4.04 -10.44
CA ILE A 168 -1.09 -4.14 -9.34
C ILE A 168 -0.46 -2.78 -9.04
N GLY A 169 -0.95 -2.13 -7.99
CA GLY A 169 -0.38 -0.86 -7.52
C GLY A 169 1.07 -1.03 -7.07
N ASN A 170 1.90 -0.01 -7.27
CA ASN A 170 3.33 0.00 -7.00
C ASN A 170 4.15 -1.07 -7.77
N GLY A 171 3.53 -1.82 -8.70
CA GLY A 171 4.21 -2.90 -9.42
C GLY A 171 5.39 -2.44 -10.29
N ASN A 172 5.49 -1.14 -10.56
CA ASN A 172 6.58 -0.51 -11.30
C ASN A 172 7.83 -0.19 -10.46
N ILE A 173 7.73 -0.20 -9.12
CA ILE A 173 8.82 0.25 -8.23
C ILE A 173 9.04 -0.63 -7.00
N ALA A 174 8.17 -1.59 -6.72
CA ALA A 174 8.24 -2.39 -5.51
C ALA A 174 9.36 -3.46 -5.59
N LYS A 175 10.36 -3.35 -4.71
CA LYS A 175 11.43 -4.35 -4.59
C LYS A 175 10.98 -5.67 -3.96
N MET A 176 9.79 -5.69 -3.36
CA MET A 176 9.10 -6.89 -2.91
C MET A 176 7.64 -6.83 -3.35
N VAL A 177 7.29 -7.66 -4.32
CA VAL A 177 5.91 -7.89 -4.76
C VAL A 177 5.48 -9.25 -4.23
N SER A 178 4.56 -9.29 -3.26
CA SER A 178 3.98 -10.54 -2.77
C SER A 178 3.02 -11.07 -3.82
N THR A 179 3.42 -12.09 -4.56
CA THR A 179 2.71 -12.66 -5.72
C THR A 179 2.03 -13.97 -5.34
N PHE A 180 0.76 -14.09 -5.69
CA PHE A 180 -0.05 -15.28 -5.48
C PHE A 180 -0.13 -16.13 -6.74
N GLY A 181 0.00 -17.45 -6.61
CA GLY A 181 -0.07 -18.39 -7.72
C GLY A 181 -0.33 -19.81 -7.26
N LYS A 182 -0.09 -20.78 -8.16
CA LYS A 182 -0.20 -22.21 -7.92
C LYS A 182 1.10 -22.93 -8.29
N ILE A 183 1.43 -23.98 -7.57
CA ILE A 183 2.47 -24.95 -7.95
C ILE A 183 1.83 -25.93 -8.96
N GLU A 184 2.42 -26.07 -10.15
CA GLU A 184 1.80 -26.84 -11.26
C GLU A 184 1.54 -28.32 -10.89
N ASP A 185 2.54 -28.99 -10.31
CA ASP A 185 2.45 -30.45 -10.05
C ASP A 185 1.44 -30.81 -8.97
N SER A 186 1.34 -29.98 -7.90
CA SER A 186 0.44 -30.27 -6.77
C SER A 186 -0.89 -29.55 -6.83
N GLY A 187 -0.96 -28.43 -7.56
CA GLY A 187 -2.10 -27.51 -7.55
C GLY A 187 -2.23 -26.67 -6.29
N ASP A 188 -1.24 -26.76 -5.37
CA ASP A 188 -1.24 -26.01 -4.13
C ASP A 188 -1.09 -24.52 -4.40
N TYR A 189 -1.84 -23.71 -3.67
CA TYR A 189 -1.62 -22.27 -3.67
C TYR A 189 -0.28 -21.91 -3.05
N VAL A 190 0.29 -20.83 -3.54
CA VAL A 190 1.59 -20.35 -3.06
C VAL A 190 1.66 -18.84 -3.07
N PHE A 191 2.25 -18.26 -2.02
CA PHE A 191 2.77 -16.91 -2.03
C PHE A 191 4.28 -16.92 -2.14
N PHE A 192 4.80 -16.09 -3.02
CA PHE A 192 6.24 -15.90 -3.21
C PHE A 192 6.55 -14.43 -3.47
N VAL A 193 7.80 -14.05 -3.34
CA VAL A 193 8.26 -12.67 -3.53
C VAL A 193 9.01 -12.55 -4.84
N VAL A 194 8.65 -11.53 -5.63
CA VAL A 194 9.42 -11.11 -6.81
C VAL A 194 9.91 -9.68 -6.68
N ASN A 195 10.92 -9.30 -7.46
CA ASN A 195 11.51 -7.97 -7.50
C ASN A 195 11.36 -7.38 -8.89
N TYR A 196 10.81 -6.18 -9.00
CA TYR A 196 10.59 -5.50 -10.28
C TYR A 196 11.88 -5.21 -11.07
N LEU A 197 13.04 -5.20 -10.40
CA LEU A 197 14.35 -4.98 -11.02
C LEU A 197 14.92 -6.22 -11.72
N HIS A 198 14.30 -7.39 -11.58
CA HIS A 198 14.79 -8.61 -12.18
C HIS A 198 14.45 -8.67 -13.67
N ASP A 199 15.38 -9.14 -14.51
CA ASP A 199 15.24 -9.18 -15.98
C ASP A 199 14.02 -10.01 -16.46
N ASN A 200 13.61 -11.02 -15.69
CA ASN A 200 12.42 -11.84 -15.95
C ASN A 200 11.10 -11.26 -15.39
N TYR A 201 11.12 -10.03 -14.89
CA TYR A 201 9.93 -9.27 -14.50
C TYR A 201 9.69 -8.19 -15.54
N ASP A 202 8.65 -8.34 -16.34
CA ASP A 202 8.24 -7.34 -17.31
C ASP A 202 7.09 -6.48 -16.77
N CYS A 203 7.34 -5.19 -16.57
CA CYS A 203 6.31 -4.20 -16.24
C CYS A 203 5.64 -3.74 -17.54
N VAL A 204 4.64 -4.48 -18.02
CA VAL A 204 4.05 -4.34 -19.36
C VAL A 204 3.49 -2.94 -19.61
N LYS A 205 2.68 -2.42 -18.65
CA LYS A 205 2.12 -1.05 -18.78
C LYS A 205 1.47 -0.57 -17.47
N ASN A 206 1.21 0.72 -17.41
CA ASN A 206 0.24 1.31 -16.49
C ASN A 206 -1.18 1.13 -17.03
N VAL A 207 -2.09 0.54 -16.25
CA VAL A 207 -3.47 0.25 -16.67
C VAL A 207 -4.46 1.36 -16.32
N VAL A 208 -4.00 2.44 -15.66
CA VAL A 208 -4.82 3.59 -15.28
C VAL A 208 -4.21 4.89 -15.79
N SER A 209 -5.05 5.91 -15.99
CA SER A 209 -4.62 7.28 -16.25
C SER A 209 -4.84 8.12 -15.00
N SER A 210 -3.84 8.12 -14.11
CA SER A 210 -3.84 8.86 -12.85
C SER A 210 -2.41 9.09 -12.38
N GLN A 211 -2.22 9.82 -11.26
CA GLN A 211 -0.91 9.94 -10.63
C GLN A 211 -0.35 8.60 -10.14
N ASN A 212 -1.22 7.61 -9.82
CA ASN A 212 -0.78 6.29 -9.42
C ASN A 212 -0.26 5.49 -10.62
N TYR A 213 0.67 4.59 -10.34
CA TYR A 213 1.04 3.55 -11.28
C TYR A 213 0.42 2.23 -10.82
N VAL A 214 -0.46 1.71 -11.65
CA VAL A 214 -1.14 0.43 -11.45
C VAL A 214 -0.71 -0.49 -12.58
N ALA A 215 0.18 -1.42 -12.26
CA ALA A 215 0.85 -2.23 -13.27
C ALA A 215 0.01 -3.41 -13.77
N GLU A 216 0.14 -3.68 -15.06
CA GLU A 216 0.13 -5.05 -15.57
C GLU A 216 1.58 -5.51 -15.60
N TYR A 217 1.91 -6.65 -14.97
CA TYR A 217 3.24 -7.23 -15.07
C TYR A 217 3.18 -8.70 -15.44
N ALA A 218 4.22 -9.18 -16.09
CA ALA A 218 4.39 -10.57 -16.46
C ALA A 218 5.70 -11.13 -15.89
N LEU A 219 5.69 -12.42 -15.56
CA LEU A 219 6.86 -13.21 -15.21
C LEU A 219 7.08 -14.23 -16.34
N ASP A 220 8.29 -14.29 -16.86
CA ASP A 220 8.71 -15.24 -17.89
C ASP A 220 9.94 -16.00 -17.38
N ASP A 221 9.74 -17.27 -17.02
CA ASP A 221 10.78 -18.10 -16.41
C ASP A 221 11.47 -17.44 -15.20
N TYR A 222 10.72 -16.65 -14.42
CA TYR A 222 11.29 -15.96 -13.27
C TYR A 222 11.81 -16.97 -12.24
N PRO A 223 13.11 -16.90 -11.85
CA PRO A 223 13.70 -17.87 -10.93
C PRO A 223 13.20 -17.63 -9.50
N ILE A 224 12.64 -18.66 -8.88
CA ILE A 224 12.19 -18.68 -7.49
C ILE A 224 12.93 -19.79 -6.75
N THR A 225 13.36 -19.49 -5.55
CA THR A 225 13.96 -20.46 -4.61
C THR A 225 13.05 -20.65 -3.39
N GLU A 226 13.29 -21.67 -2.59
CA GLU A 226 12.56 -21.84 -1.32
C GLU A 226 12.68 -20.63 -0.39
N GLU A 227 13.75 -19.83 -0.51
CA GLU A 227 13.92 -18.60 0.25
C GLU A 227 12.95 -17.49 -0.15
N ASP A 228 12.43 -17.52 -1.38
CA ASP A 228 11.48 -16.55 -1.90
C ASP A 228 10.03 -16.94 -1.59
N ILE A 229 9.80 -18.16 -1.17
CA ILE A 229 8.47 -18.65 -0.79
C ILE A 229 8.06 -18.07 0.56
N LEU A 230 6.89 -17.47 0.61
CA LEU A 230 6.27 -16.95 1.83
C LEU A 230 5.40 -18.01 2.52
N SER A 231 4.53 -18.67 1.75
CA SER A 231 3.62 -19.71 2.26
C SER A 231 3.12 -20.60 1.13
N LYS A 232 2.69 -21.84 1.48
CA LYS A 232 2.15 -22.83 0.55
C LYS A 232 0.83 -23.41 1.09
N GLY A 233 0.00 -23.97 0.20
CA GLY A 233 -1.24 -24.65 0.52
C GLY A 233 -2.21 -23.78 1.32
N GLN A 234 -2.74 -24.31 2.42
CA GLN A 234 -3.71 -23.62 3.27
C GLN A 234 -3.15 -22.33 3.88
N ASP A 235 -1.89 -22.31 4.31
CA ASP A 235 -1.25 -21.10 4.84
C ASP A 235 -1.24 -19.97 3.80
N ALA A 236 -1.06 -20.27 2.51
CA ALA A 236 -1.11 -19.29 1.43
C ALA A 236 -2.55 -18.77 1.21
N TRP A 237 -3.53 -19.65 1.24
CA TRP A 237 -4.94 -19.29 1.11
C TRP A 237 -5.41 -18.40 2.27
N ASP A 238 -5.07 -18.76 3.50
CA ASP A 238 -5.38 -17.96 4.69
C ASP A 238 -4.72 -16.58 4.65
N SER A 239 -3.49 -16.51 4.12
CA SER A 239 -2.77 -15.25 3.90
C SER A 239 -3.51 -14.33 2.91
N VAL A 240 -4.05 -14.87 1.80
CA VAL A 240 -4.87 -14.10 0.86
C VAL A 240 -6.08 -13.50 1.56
N LEU A 241 -6.89 -14.35 2.20
CA LEU A 241 -8.17 -13.92 2.80
C LEU A 241 -7.93 -12.87 3.90
N ASN A 242 -6.91 -13.08 4.73
CA ASN A 242 -6.58 -12.18 5.82
C ASN A 242 -6.08 -10.81 5.28
N THR A 243 -5.21 -10.84 4.27
CA THR A 243 -4.70 -9.61 3.64
C THR A 243 -5.82 -8.81 2.98
N VAL A 244 -6.72 -9.47 2.25
CA VAL A 244 -7.89 -8.80 1.63
C VAL A 244 -8.81 -8.21 2.71
N ASN A 245 -9.01 -8.88 3.84
CA ASN A 245 -9.81 -8.35 4.95
C ASN A 245 -9.17 -7.10 5.59
N ILE A 246 -7.86 -7.07 5.74
CA ILE A 246 -7.12 -5.85 6.16
C ILE A 246 -7.39 -4.72 5.16
N GLY A 247 -7.34 -5.00 3.87
CA GLY A 247 -7.66 -4.03 2.82
C GLY A 247 -9.07 -3.42 2.96
N LYS A 248 -10.06 -4.25 3.28
CA LYS A 248 -11.46 -3.81 3.39
C LYS A 248 -11.70 -2.80 4.51
N TYR A 249 -11.17 -3.02 5.70
CA TYR A 249 -11.36 -2.03 6.77
C TYR A 249 -10.55 -0.73 6.53
N ASN A 250 -9.39 -0.82 5.89
CA ASN A 250 -8.63 0.36 5.48
C ASN A 250 -9.39 1.23 4.47
N LEU A 251 -10.11 0.60 3.52
CA LEU A 251 -11.04 1.29 2.61
C LEU A 251 -12.14 2.05 3.37
N GLY A 252 -12.70 1.44 4.39
CA GLY A 252 -13.70 2.09 5.24
C GLY A 252 -13.17 3.36 5.91
N TRP A 253 -11.96 3.31 6.47
CA TRP A 253 -11.31 4.48 7.07
C TRP A 253 -10.92 5.55 6.06
N ALA A 254 -10.45 5.16 4.87
CA ALA A 254 -10.20 6.11 3.80
C ALA A 254 -11.49 6.81 3.34
N SER A 255 -12.60 6.08 3.28
CA SER A 255 -13.92 6.68 2.96
C SER A 255 -14.33 7.75 3.96
N ILE A 256 -14.04 7.58 5.25
CA ILE A 256 -14.24 8.62 6.26
C ILE A 256 -13.39 9.87 5.92
N GLY A 257 -12.12 9.70 5.57
CA GLY A 257 -11.24 10.80 5.18
C GLY A 257 -11.77 11.61 3.99
N ILE A 258 -12.25 10.94 2.95
CA ILE A 258 -12.87 11.58 1.78
C ILE A 258 -14.13 12.34 2.17
N CYS A 259 -15.02 11.73 2.97
CA CYS A 259 -16.24 12.37 3.45
C CYS A 259 -15.92 13.63 4.24
N THR A 260 -14.94 13.59 5.14
CA THR A 260 -14.56 14.76 5.95
C THR A 260 -13.95 15.86 5.10
N HIS A 261 -13.18 15.53 4.05
CA HIS A 261 -12.72 16.52 3.07
C HIS A 261 -13.90 17.21 2.38
N ALA A 262 -14.87 16.45 1.90
CA ALA A 262 -16.05 17.01 1.25
C ALA A 262 -16.85 17.93 2.18
N PHE A 263 -17.01 17.57 3.44
CA PHE A 263 -17.63 18.43 4.45
C PHE A 263 -16.82 19.70 4.71
N TYR A 264 -15.51 19.60 4.82
CA TYR A 264 -14.62 20.74 5.01
C TYR A 264 -14.77 21.76 3.88
N GLU A 265 -14.74 21.31 2.63
CA GLU A 265 -14.93 22.18 1.47
C GLU A 265 -16.34 22.81 1.43
N ALA A 266 -17.38 22.01 1.68
CA ALA A 266 -18.76 22.50 1.69
C ALA A 266 -18.99 23.58 2.77
N ILE A 267 -18.47 23.38 3.99
CA ILE A 267 -18.59 24.35 5.08
C ILE A 267 -17.83 25.63 4.75
N ASN A 268 -16.60 25.53 4.23
CA ASN A 268 -15.82 26.69 3.86
C ASN A 268 -16.44 27.48 2.69
N HIS A 269 -17.15 26.81 1.79
CA HIS A 269 -17.89 27.45 0.72
C HIS A 269 -19.17 28.19 1.23
N ALA A 270 -19.91 27.55 2.13
CA ALA A 270 -21.18 28.07 2.63
C ALA A 270 -21.02 29.22 3.65
N ALA A 271 -19.99 29.17 4.49
CA ALA A 271 -19.80 30.13 5.58
C ALA A 271 -19.74 31.62 5.13
N PRO A 272 -19.04 32.01 4.05
CA PRO A 272 -19.04 33.41 3.55
C PRO A 272 -20.39 33.85 3.06
N GLN A 273 -21.18 32.96 2.43
CA GLN A 273 -22.52 33.30 1.89
C GLN A 273 -23.53 33.55 3.02
N THR A 274 -23.41 32.83 4.14
CA THR A 274 -24.32 33.03 5.29
C THR A 274 -24.09 34.39 5.97
N VAL A 275 -22.85 34.87 6.03
CA VAL A 275 -22.50 36.17 6.59
C VAL A 275 -23.00 37.29 5.68
N GLN A 276 -22.92 37.14 4.36
CA GLN A 276 -23.38 38.13 3.39
C GLN A 276 -24.90 38.28 3.38
N ASN A 277 -25.63 37.16 3.49
CA ASN A 277 -27.09 37.14 3.57
C ASN A 277 -27.65 37.62 4.93
N ALA A 278 -26.83 37.69 5.97
CA ALA A 278 -27.20 38.23 7.27
C ALA A 278 -26.97 39.77 7.38
N CYS A 279 -26.28 40.35 6.41
CA CYS A 279 -26.02 41.80 6.32
C CYS A 279 -26.91 42.53 5.30
N ASP A 280 -27.66 41.78 4.46
CA ASP A 280 -28.73 42.29 3.57
C ASP A 280 -30.12 42.11 4.23
#